data_5d330dfff20678598e049daba20eae6b
#
_entry.id   5d330dfff20678598e049daba20eae6b
#
_cell.length_a   1.000
_cell.length_b   1.000
_cell.length_c   1.000
_cell.angle_alpha   90.00
_cell.angle_beta   90.00
_cell.angle_gamma   90.00
#
_symmetry.space_group_name_H-M   'P 1'
#
loop_
_entity.id
_entity.type
_entity.pdbx_description
1 polymer ?
#
loop_
_entity_poly.entity_id
_entity_poly.type
_entity_poly.pdbx_seq_one_letter_code
_entity_poly.pdbx_strand_id
1 'polypeptide(L)'
;MRVSKNDIPVKIDAPGVLARQQTGFGDAANYGTMGGEHFTVAAGADLAPLLKGLEGNMCQSPHWGYFISGECTASYSDGSEEKVSTGDIFYWPPGHSVRMDQDSEFVLFSPQHEHTPVLDHIRRQIM
;
A
#
# COMPACT_ATOMS: atom_id res chain seq x y z
N MET A 1 16.20 -12.55 -7.75
CA MET A 1 16.07 -11.08 -7.87
C MET A 1 15.90 -10.50 -6.47
N ARG A 2 16.57 -9.41 -6.19
CA ARG A 2 16.42 -8.67 -4.94
C ARG A 2 16.65 -7.19 -5.17
N VAL A 3 16.14 -6.35 -4.26
CA VAL A 3 16.41 -4.92 -4.27
C VAL A 3 16.51 -4.45 -2.82
N SER A 4 17.48 -3.57 -2.52
CA SER A 4 17.53 -2.92 -1.21
C SER A 4 16.43 -1.88 -1.11
N LYS A 5 15.84 -1.71 0.08
CA LYS A 5 14.76 -0.72 0.26
C LYS A 5 15.17 0.68 -0.18
N ASN A 6 16.43 1.04 -0.01
CA ASN A 6 16.92 2.37 -0.39
C ASN A 6 17.11 2.54 -1.89
N ASP A 7 17.12 1.44 -2.65
CA ASP A 7 17.27 1.44 -4.10
C ASP A 7 15.92 1.29 -4.83
N ILE A 8 14.83 1.06 -4.08
CA ILE A 8 13.50 1.01 -4.68
C ILE A 8 13.11 2.43 -5.12
N PRO A 9 12.71 2.62 -6.38
CA PRO A 9 12.35 3.96 -6.87
C PRO A 9 11.25 4.61 -6.04
N VAL A 10 11.41 5.90 -5.77
CA VAL A 10 10.40 6.69 -5.06
C VAL A 10 9.23 6.96 -5.99
N LYS A 11 8.03 6.62 -5.56
CA LYS A 11 6.79 6.87 -6.29
C LYS A 11 6.04 8.06 -5.73
N ILE A 12 5.95 8.16 -4.42
CA ILE A 12 5.28 9.25 -3.72
C ILE A 12 6.19 9.74 -2.61
N ASP A 13 6.46 11.05 -2.59
CA ASP A 13 7.20 11.72 -1.53
C ASP A 13 6.42 12.97 -1.15
N ALA A 14 5.67 12.88 -0.06
CA ALA A 14 4.81 13.94 0.42
C ALA A 14 4.89 13.98 1.95
N PRO A 15 4.44 15.07 2.61
CA PRO A 15 4.46 15.12 4.05
C PRO A 15 3.75 13.92 4.68
N GLY A 16 4.49 13.15 5.48
CA GLY A 16 3.95 11.98 6.17
C GLY A 16 3.84 10.71 5.33
N VAL A 17 4.24 10.73 4.05
CA VAL A 17 4.16 9.53 3.18
C VAL A 17 5.38 9.44 2.29
N LEU A 18 6.13 8.35 2.42
CA LEU A 18 7.16 7.97 1.47
C LEU A 18 6.81 6.58 0.94
N ALA A 19 6.37 6.52 -0.30
CA ALA A 19 6.02 5.26 -0.96
C ALA A 19 7.00 4.98 -2.08
N ARG A 20 7.59 3.80 -2.05
CA ARG A 20 8.52 3.31 -3.06
C ARG A 20 7.89 2.12 -3.78
N GLN A 21 8.12 2.03 -5.07
CA GLN A 21 7.59 0.93 -5.88
C GLN A 21 8.67 0.42 -6.82
N GLN A 22 8.97 -0.87 -6.72
CA GLN A 22 9.78 -1.59 -7.69
C GLN A 22 8.85 -2.29 -8.67
N THR A 23 8.71 -1.74 -9.86
CA THR A 23 7.96 -2.41 -10.93
C THR A 23 8.75 -3.60 -11.46
N GLY A 24 8.05 -4.57 -12.04
CA GLY A 24 8.71 -5.75 -12.61
C GLY A 24 9.39 -6.62 -11.57
N PHE A 25 8.86 -6.69 -10.37
CA PHE A 25 9.46 -7.47 -9.27
C PHE A 25 8.98 -8.91 -9.28
N GLY A 26 9.14 -9.56 -10.40
CA GLY A 26 8.80 -10.96 -10.56
C GLY A 26 7.43 -11.19 -11.16
N ASP A 27 7.18 -12.43 -11.56
CA ASP A 27 5.95 -12.84 -12.22
C ASP A 27 5.23 -13.87 -11.35
N ALA A 28 3.97 -13.61 -11.09
CA ALA A 28 3.13 -14.49 -10.27
C ALA A 28 2.37 -15.48 -11.14
N ALA A 29 3.05 -16.16 -12.03
CA ALA A 29 2.53 -17.15 -12.98
C ALA A 29 1.00 -17.11 -13.18
N ASN A 30 0.52 -16.77 -14.36
CA ASN A 30 -0.91 -16.63 -14.72
C ASN A 30 -1.66 -15.49 -14.00
N TYR A 31 -1.02 -14.77 -13.06
CA TYR A 31 -1.65 -13.66 -12.35
C TYR A 31 -1.09 -12.30 -12.76
N GLY A 32 0.09 -12.29 -13.35
CA GLY A 32 0.75 -11.08 -13.87
C GLY A 32 2.01 -10.70 -13.11
N THR A 33 2.58 -9.60 -13.52
CA THR A 33 3.78 -9.06 -12.93
C THR A 33 3.48 -8.43 -11.56
N MET A 34 4.33 -8.69 -10.58
CA MET A 34 4.20 -8.13 -9.24
C MET A 34 5.06 -6.88 -9.06
N GLY A 35 4.54 -5.92 -8.31
CA GLY A 35 5.32 -4.82 -7.77
C GLY A 35 5.77 -5.15 -6.37
N GLY A 36 7.00 -4.78 -6.02
CA GLY A 36 7.51 -4.82 -4.64
C GLY A 36 7.51 -3.41 -4.08
N GLU A 37 6.82 -3.18 -2.96
CA GLU A 37 6.55 -1.84 -2.47
C GLU A 37 6.99 -1.68 -1.03
N HIS A 38 7.55 -0.52 -0.73
CA HIS A 38 8.02 -0.17 0.60
C HIS A 38 7.46 1.18 1.00
N PHE A 39 6.78 1.23 2.13
CA PHE A 39 6.08 2.42 2.61
C PHE A 39 6.58 2.83 3.99
N THR A 40 6.76 4.13 4.14
CA THR A 40 6.95 4.79 5.44
C THR A 40 5.85 5.83 5.55
N VAL A 41 4.98 5.70 6.55
CA VAL A 41 3.79 6.53 6.68
C VAL A 41 3.64 6.99 8.13
N ALA A 42 3.42 8.28 8.32
CA ALA A 42 3.32 8.88 9.65
C ALA A 42 1.97 8.58 10.31
N ALA A 43 1.98 8.54 11.64
CA ALA A 43 0.78 8.45 12.45
C ALA A 43 -0.23 9.53 12.05
N GLY A 44 -1.51 9.15 12.01
CA GLY A 44 -2.60 10.05 11.66
C GLY A 44 -2.88 10.15 10.18
N ALA A 45 -2.02 9.60 9.31
CA ALA A 45 -2.32 9.55 7.88
C ALA A 45 -3.50 8.63 7.63
N ASP A 46 -4.47 9.12 6.87
CA ASP A 46 -5.66 8.36 6.47
C ASP A 46 -5.75 8.39 4.95
N LEU A 47 -5.72 7.21 4.34
CA LEU A 47 -5.75 7.12 2.89
C LEU A 47 -7.15 7.31 2.31
N ALA A 48 -8.20 7.19 3.10
CA ALA A 48 -9.58 7.25 2.61
C ALA A 48 -9.86 8.48 1.74
N PRO A 49 -9.49 9.72 2.15
CA PRO A 49 -9.72 10.88 1.29
C PRO A 49 -8.98 10.81 -0.05
N LEU A 50 -7.83 10.13 -0.08
CA LEU A 50 -6.98 10.03 -1.26
C LEU A 50 -7.48 8.97 -2.25
N LEU A 51 -8.36 8.08 -1.79
CA LEU A 51 -8.94 7.03 -2.61
C LEU A 51 -10.28 7.43 -3.22
N LYS A 52 -10.78 8.61 -2.86
CA LYS A 52 -12.04 9.12 -3.41
C LYS A 52 -11.93 9.26 -4.93
N GLY A 53 -12.92 8.75 -5.63
CA GLY A 53 -12.95 8.73 -7.08
C GLY A 53 -12.56 7.38 -7.69
N LEU A 54 -11.91 6.52 -6.92
CA LEU A 54 -11.70 5.14 -7.31
C LEU A 54 -12.97 4.33 -7.04
N GLU A 55 -13.07 3.13 -7.62
CA GLU A 55 -14.23 2.26 -7.43
C GLU A 55 -14.48 2.03 -5.94
N GLY A 56 -15.73 2.31 -5.50
CA GLY A 56 -16.10 2.19 -4.11
C GLY A 56 -15.38 3.15 -3.17
N ASN A 57 -14.61 4.11 -3.71
CA ASN A 57 -13.75 5.02 -2.95
C ASN A 57 -12.74 4.27 -2.08
N MET A 58 -12.28 3.13 -2.57
CA MET A 58 -11.32 2.25 -1.90
C MET A 58 -10.27 1.76 -2.88
N CYS A 59 -9.19 1.18 -2.34
CA CYS A 59 -8.18 0.52 -3.15
C CYS A 59 -8.71 -0.84 -3.58
N GLN A 60 -8.76 -1.09 -4.88
CA GLN A 60 -9.25 -2.36 -5.42
C GLN A 60 -8.11 -3.34 -5.75
N SER A 61 -6.87 -2.97 -5.47
CA SER A 61 -5.74 -3.88 -5.63
C SER A 61 -5.57 -4.74 -4.38
N PRO A 62 -5.43 -6.06 -4.51
CA PRO A 62 -5.04 -6.87 -3.37
C PRO A 62 -3.57 -6.64 -3.02
N HIS A 63 -3.23 -6.80 -1.75
CA HIS A 63 -1.85 -6.70 -1.25
C HIS A 63 -1.56 -7.82 -0.28
N TRP A 64 -0.36 -8.38 -0.38
CA TRP A 64 0.23 -9.30 0.59
C TRP A 64 1.47 -8.64 1.15
N GLY A 65 1.62 -8.62 2.47
CA GLY A 65 2.74 -7.88 3.03
C GLY A 65 3.19 -8.31 4.40
N TYR A 66 4.18 -7.57 4.88
CA TYR A 66 4.74 -7.72 6.21
C TYR A 66 4.89 -6.34 6.85
N PHE A 67 4.36 -6.21 8.07
CA PHE A 67 4.39 -4.95 8.82
C PHE A 67 5.67 -4.92 9.65
N ILE A 68 6.61 -4.07 9.27
CA ILE A 68 7.94 -4.01 9.89
C ILE A 68 7.85 -3.34 11.26
N SER A 69 7.17 -2.19 11.34
CA SER A 69 7.00 -1.46 12.59
C SER A 69 5.79 -0.56 12.55
N GLY A 70 5.15 -0.37 13.69
CA GLY A 70 4.01 0.51 13.85
C GLY A 70 2.69 -0.23 13.96
N GLU A 71 1.61 0.48 13.66
CA GLU A 71 0.25 -0.07 13.70
C GLU A 71 -0.65 0.70 12.75
N CYS A 72 -1.51 -0.01 12.05
CA CYS A 72 -2.53 0.60 11.22
C CYS A 72 -3.87 -0.11 11.41
N THR A 73 -4.93 0.53 10.94
CA THR A 73 -6.28 -0.06 10.86
C THR A 73 -6.69 -0.11 9.40
N ALA A 74 -6.97 -1.30 8.91
CA ALA A 74 -7.53 -1.51 7.58
C ALA A 74 -9.06 -1.58 7.70
N SER A 75 -9.74 -0.85 6.84
CA SER A 75 -11.22 -0.87 6.73
C SER A 75 -11.60 -1.53 5.42
N TYR A 76 -12.58 -2.42 5.47
CA TYR A 76 -13.01 -3.20 4.32
C TYR A 76 -14.40 -2.78 3.84
N SER A 77 -14.72 -3.14 2.60
CA SER A 77 -15.98 -2.75 1.96
C SER A 77 -17.22 -3.31 2.66
N ASP A 78 -17.08 -4.39 3.45
CA ASP A 78 -18.18 -4.94 4.24
C ASP A 78 -18.41 -4.21 5.57
N GLY A 79 -17.63 -3.15 5.85
CA GLY A 79 -17.72 -2.36 7.07
C GLY A 79 -16.86 -2.89 8.22
N SER A 80 -16.20 -4.03 8.06
CA SER A 80 -15.31 -4.56 9.10
C SER A 80 -13.98 -3.81 9.10
N GLU A 81 -13.27 -3.89 10.22
CA GLU A 81 -11.93 -3.31 10.39
C GLU A 81 -10.99 -4.36 10.99
N GLU A 82 -9.70 -4.20 10.68
CA GLU A 82 -8.67 -5.10 11.17
C GLU A 82 -7.43 -4.29 11.53
N LYS A 83 -6.84 -4.56 12.69
CA LYS A 83 -5.57 -3.96 13.06
C LYS A 83 -4.42 -4.83 12.57
N VAL A 84 -3.38 -4.15 12.05
CA VAL A 84 -2.13 -4.78 11.63
C VAL A 84 -1.02 -4.08 12.38
N SER A 85 -0.15 -4.86 13.02
CA SER A 85 0.90 -4.34 13.90
C SER A 85 2.26 -4.94 13.56
N THR A 86 3.30 -4.40 14.19
CA THR A 86 4.68 -4.87 14.05
C THR A 86 4.77 -6.41 14.09
N GLY A 87 5.36 -7.00 13.07
CA GLY A 87 5.58 -8.43 12.98
C GLY A 87 4.47 -9.22 12.31
N ASP A 88 3.37 -8.56 11.91
CA ASP A 88 2.28 -9.25 11.25
C ASP A 88 2.56 -9.44 9.77
N ILE A 89 2.22 -10.61 9.24
CA ILE A 89 1.96 -10.75 7.81
C ILE A 89 0.49 -10.44 7.57
N PHE A 90 0.17 -9.82 6.45
CA PHE A 90 -1.21 -9.42 6.20
C PHE A 90 -1.61 -9.65 4.74
N TYR A 91 -2.90 -9.73 4.54
CA TYR A 91 -3.52 -9.70 3.23
C TYR A 91 -4.64 -8.65 3.26
N TRP A 92 -4.55 -7.66 2.37
CA TRP A 92 -5.63 -6.69 2.17
C TRP A 92 -6.32 -7.01 0.85
N PRO A 93 -7.57 -7.49 0.90
CA PRO A 93 -8.32 -7.80 -0.31
C PRO A 93 -8.73 -6.53 -1.07
N PRO A 94 -9.17 -6.67 -2.33
CA PRO A 94 -9.81 -5.56 -3.03
C PRO A 94 -10.93 -4.95 -2.18
N GLY A 95 -11.04 -3.61 -2.19
CA GLY A 95 -12.04 -2.92 -1.39
C GLY A 95 -11.57 -2.65 0.03
N HIS A 96 -10.40 -2.07 0.18
CA HIS A 96 -9.85 -1.68 1.47
C HIS A 96 -9.41 -0.21 1.47
N SER A 97 -9.32 0.35 2.67
CA SER A 97 -8.67 1.62 2.97
C SER A 97 -7.90 1.45 4.27
N VAL A 98 -6.85 2.26 4.47
CA VAL A 98 -5.95 2.10 5.61
C VAL A 98 -5.69 3.46 6.26
N ARG A 99 -5.72 3.49 7.60
CA ARG A 99 -5.26 4.66 8.36
C ARG A 99 -4.14 4.24 9.30
N MET A 100 -3.16 5.11 9.47
CA MET A 100 -2.02 4.85 10.35
C MET A 100 -2.32 5.29 11.78
N ASP A 101 -2.28 4.35 12.70
CA ASP A 101 -2.48 4.63 14.13
C ASP A 101 -1.17 5.05 14.79
N GLN A 102 -0.03 4.62 14.24
CA GLN A 102 1.32 4.96 14.66
C GLN A 102 2.19 5.19 13.44
N ASP A 103 3.35 5.83 13.63
CA ASP A 103 4.36 5.88 12.57
C ASP A 103 4.68 4.46 12.15
N SER A 104 4.60 4.18 10.86
CA SER A 104 4.65 2.81 10.35
C SER A 104 5.61 2.65 9.18
N GLU A 105 6.21 1.47 9.14
CA GLU A 105 7.03 1.01 8.02
C GLU A 105 6.56 -0.38 7.64
N PHE A 106 6.29 -0.60 6.36
CA PHE A 106 5.83 -1.91 5.90
C PHE A 106 6.19 -2.15 4.44
N VAL A 107 6.22 -3.42 4.07
CA VAL A 107 6.39 -3.84 2.68
C VAL A 107 5.16 -4.58 2.24
N LEU A 108 4.82 -4.42 0.97
CA LEU A 108 3.75 -5.17 0.36
C LEU A 108 4.08 -5.53 -1.08
N PHE A 109 3.43 -6.57 -1.56
CA PHE A 109 3.54 -7.06 -2.92
C PHE A 109 2.15 -7.02 -3.53
N SER A 110 2.06 -6.49 -4.74
CA SER A 110 0.78 -6.20 -5.38
C SER A 110 0.84 -6.54 -6.85
N PRO A 111 -0.28 -6.97 -7.45
CA PRO A 111 -0.35 -7.02 -8.91
C PRO A 111 -0.10 -5.63 -9.47
N GLN A 112 0.97 -5.50 -10.24
CA GLN A 112 1.42 -4.19 -10.72
C GLN A 112 0.34 -3.47 -11.53
N HIS A 113 -0.36 -4.21 -12.41
CA HIS A 113 -1.39 -3.62 -13.26
C HIS A 113 -2.61 -3.10 -12.49
N GLU A 114 -2.82 -3.59 -11.27
CA GLU A 114 -3.92 -3.14 -10.43
C GLU A 114 -3.51 -2.03 -9.47
N HIS A 115 -2.28 -2.06 -8.95
CA HIS A 115 -1.87 -1.09 -7.93
C HIS A 115 -1.22 0.17 -8.49
N THR A 116 -0.53 0.10 -9.63
CA THR A 116 0.06 1.29 -10.24
C THR A 116 -0.98 2.39 -10.50
N PRO A 117 -2.18 2.09 -11.05
CA PRO A 117 -3.21 3.12 -11.21
C PRO A 117 -3.66 3.74 -9.88
N VAL A 118 -3.71 2.96 -8.79
CA VAL A 118 -4.07 3.47 -7.47
C VAL A 118 -2.99 4.42 -6.95
N LEU A 119 -1.73 4.04 -7.05
CA LEU A 119 -0.61 4.90 -6.64
C LEU A 119 -0.57 6.18 -7.47
N ASP A 120 -0.82 6.10 -8.76
CA ASP A 120 -0.90 7.27 -9.63
C ASP A 120 -2.05 8.20 -9.21
N HIS A 121 -3.19 7.62 -8.85
CA HIS A 121 -4.34 8.40 -8.37
C HIS A 121 -4.01 9.12 -7.06
N ILE A 122 -3.42 8.42 -6.09
CA ILE A 122 -3.01 9.02 -4.82
C ILE A 122 -2.00 10.14 -5.07
N ARG A 123 -1.01 9.88 -5.91
CA ARG A 123 0.02 10.86 -6.23
C ARG A 123 -0.60 12.15 -6.78
N ARG A 124 -1.59 12.06 -7.65
CA ARG A 124 -2.27 13.23 -8.23
C ARG A 124 -3.05 14.03 -7.17
N GLN A 125 -3.47 13.40 -6.07
CA GLN A 125 -4.20 14.08 -5.00
C GLN A 125 -3.28 14.91 -4.10
N ILE A 126 -2.01 14.55 -3.97
CA ILE A 126 -1.11 15.11 -2.96
C ILE A 126 0.17 15.72 -3.54
N MET A 127 0.37 15.58 -4.85
CA MET A 127 1.51 16.16 -5.58
C MET A 127 1.05 16.93 -6.86
#